data_1e8b411c5ec229a304127b0bbdfc3627
#
_entry.id   1e8b411c5ec229a304127b0bbdfc3627
#
_cell.length_a   1.000
_cell.length_b   1.000
_cell.length_c   1.000
_cell.angle_alpha   90.00
_cell.angle_beta   90.00
_cell.angle_gamma   90.00
#
_symmetry.space_group_name_H-M   'P 1'
#
loop_
_entity.id
_entity.type
_entity.pdbx_description
1 polymer ?
#
loop_
_entity_poly.entity_id
_entity_poly.type
_entity_poly.pdbx_seq_one_letter_code
_entity_poly.pdbx_strand_id
1 'polypeptide(L)'
;MRRQYLGCAGKIDSGIVTVHIGVAKGHFQALPDAESYLPQSWAADRERCREAGIPDDVRYRSECRIALDQLIRLRTNGVTFDWLTFDEGYGSKVPFPWVLGLVNQKFVAEVPTNFGVRNGPDGPSRRADAHRPGVRTGRWRRYRIGRKTRADRVWRARRARVWAARRWHALVTAVNEATGEVTYFVTNAVGEPLGRILAVAFRRATVEHAFRIAKTEAGRTHFEGRKYVGLVRHLILTLVVLGFVAVHTERLRGEKPAGHPGAGVPGVERAVPGAVPPATPDGRPAPRRRGHPVPPAAERAGDAIPRETAARVRDRKLKLRCGARQWRGS
;
A
#
# COMPACT_ATOMS: atom_id res chain seq x y z
N MET A 1 14.12 4.33 21.44
CA MET A 1 12.68 4.45 21.12
C MET A 1 12.27 5.92 21.19
N ARG A 2 11.33 6.35 20.35
CA ARG A 2 10.76 7.71 20.35
C ARG A 2 9.26 7.61 20.51
N ARG A 3 8.63 8.61 21.15
CA ARG A 3 7.17 8.76 21.11
C ARG A 3 6.74 9.13 19.68
N GLN A 4 5.99 8.25 19.05
CA GLN A 4 5.48 8.39 17.68
C GLN A 4 4.15 7.67 17.56
N TYR A 5 3.39 7.95 16.52
CA TYR A 5 2.15 7.23 16.29
C TYR A 5 2.46 5.77 15.93
N LEU A 6 1.94 4.85 16.72
CA LEU A 6 2.06 3.41 16.51
C LEU A 6 0.73 2.87 15.98
N GLY A 7 0.66 2.55 14.70
CA GLY A 7 -0.55 2.03 14.07
C GLY A 7 -1.09 0.76 14.76
N CYS A 8 -0.22 -0.06 15.34
CA CYS A 8 -0.62 -1.25 16.10
C CYS A 8 -1.30 -0.93 17.44
N ALA A 9 -1.03 0.23 18.03
CA ALA A 9 -1.60 0.67 19.30
C ALA A 9 -2.70 1.74 19.12
N GLY A 10 -2.85 2.29 17.90
CA GLY A 10 -3.80 3.37 17.61
C GLY A 10 -3.55 4.68 18.35
N LYS A 11 -2.35 4.86 18.91
CA LYS A 11 -1.98 6.01 19.75
C LYS A 11 -0.52 6.43 19.57
N ILE A 12 -0.18 7.61 20.09
CA ILE A 12 1.23 8.05 20.19
C ILE A 12 1.83 7.37 21.43
N ASP A 13 2.83 6.53 21.20
CA ASP A 13 3.55 5.83 22.26
C ASP A 13 5.03 5.65 21.91
N SER A 14 5.84 5.20 22.84
CA SER A 14 7.25 4.90 22.61
C SER A 14 7.39 3.57 21.87
N GLY A 15 7.98 3.59 20.69
CA GLY A 15 8.12 2.39 19.88
C GLY A 15 9.11 2.52 18.74
N ILE A 16 9.21 1.45 17.97
CA ILE A 16 10.01 1.37 16.74
C ILE A 16 9.03 1.16 15.58
N VAL A 17 9.13 2.01 14.57
CA VAL A 17 8.39 1.86 13.32
C VAL A 17 9.26 1.11 12.31
N THR A 18 8.67 0.19 11.58
CA THR A 18 9.33 -0.58 10.52
C THR A 18 8.51 -0.51 9.24
N VAL A 19 9.17 -0.29 8.13
CA VAL A 19 8.59 -0.30 6.79
C VAL A 19 8.73 -1.70 6.20
N HIS A 20 7.66 -2.23 5.63
CA HIS A 20 7.63 -3.56 5.06
C HIS A 20 7.01 -3.55 3.67
N ILE A 21 7.50 -4.45 2.82
CA ILE A 21 6.83 -4.82 1.59
C ILE A 21 6.24 -6.21 1.73
N GLY A 22 4.99 -6.37 1.35
CA GLY A 22 4.33 -7.65 1.17
C GLY A 22 4.20 -7.99 -0.31
N VAL A 23 4.35 -9.25 -0.66
CA VAL A 23 4.05 -9.79 -1.99
C VAL A 23 2.90 -10.77 -1.90
N ALA A 24 2.00 -10.74 -2.90
CA ALA A 24 0.87 -11.66 -2.96
C ALA A 24 0.56 -12.08 -4.39
N LYS A 25 0.43 -13.40 -4.63
CA LYS A 25 0.03 -13.99 -5.92
C LYS A 25 -0.87 -15.20 -5.63
N GLY A 26 -2.11 -15.20 -6.12
CA GLY A 26 -3.06 -16.25 -5.78
C GLY A 26 -3.26 -16.34 -4.26
N HIS A 27 -2.96 -17.49 -3.67
CA HIS A 27 -2.98 -17.73 -2.22
C HIS A 27 -1.64 -17.46 -1.54
N PHE A 28 -0.56 -17.40 -2.32
CA PHE A 28 0.76 -17.11 -1.82
C PHE A 28 0.84 -15.67 -1.30
N GLN A 29 1.42 -15.51 -0.12
CA GLN A 29 1.72 -14.22 0.49
C GLN A 29 2.99 -14.32 1.33
N ALA A 30 3.86 -13.32 1.22
CA ALA A 30 5.09 -13.25 1.98
C ALA A 30 5.46 -11.80 2.27
N LEU A 31 6.34 -11.60 3.26
CA LEU A 31 6.97 -10.32 3.59
C LEU A 31 8.46 -10.43 3.22
N PRO A 32 8.86 -10.10 2.00
CA PRO A 32 10.23 -10.32 1.54
C PRO A 32 11.23 -9.29 2.05
N ASP A 33 10.78 -8.15 2.57
CA ASP A 33 11.67 -7.08 3.03
C ASP A 33 11.06 -6.31 4.20
N ALA A 34 11.92 -5.93 5.15
CA ALA A 34 11.60 -5.09 6.28
C ALA A 34 12.80 -4.20 6.63
N GLU A 35 12.53 -2.95 6.95
CA GLU A 35 13.57 -2.01 7.38
C GLU A 35 13.07 -1.12 8.52
N SER A 36 13.94 -0.86 9.50
CA SER A 36 13.63 0.04 10.61
C SER A 36 13.66 1.49 10.16
N TYR A 37 12.61 2.24 10.49
CA TYR A 37 12.61 3.69 10.33
C TYR A 37 13.40 4.34 11.45
N LEU A 38 14.43 5.11 11.10
CA LEU A 38 15.21 5.92 12.03
C LEU A 38 14.69 7.36 12.00
N PRO A 39 14.00 7.84 13.06
CA PRO A 39 13.49 9.21 13.12
C PRO A 39 14.60 10.25 12.97
N GLN A 40 14.31 11.41 12.37
CA GLN A 40 15.28 12.46 12.13
C GLN A 40 15.98 12.93 13.41
N SER A 41 15.24 13.06 14.53
CA SER A 41 15.82 13.43 15.83
C SER A 41 16.81 12.40 16.40
N TRP A 42 16.64 11.11 16.04
CA TRP A 42 17.61 10.08 16.38
C TRP A 42 18.84 10.15 15.45
N ALA A 43 18.61 10.31 14.16
CA ALA A 43 19.68 10.37 13.17
C ALA A 43 20.60 11.59 13.37
N ALA A 44 20.09 12.66 13.97
CA ALA A 44 20.87 13.84 14.35
C ALA A 44 21.77 13.62 15.57
N ASP A 45 21.38 12.71 16.47
CA ASP A 45 22.12 12.37 17.69
C ASP A 45 23.01 11.15 17.42
N ARG A 46 24.22 11.38 16.94
CA ARG A 46 25.14 10.31 16.54
C ARG A 46 25.72 9.53 17.72
N GLU A 47 25.89 10.17 18.87
CA GLU A 47 26.34 9.51 20.09
C GLU A 47 25.31 8.47 20.55
N ARG A 48 24.08 8.87 20.69
CA ARG A 48 22.95 7.97 21.00
C ARG A 48 22.80 6.84 19.98
N CYS A 49 23.03 7.11 18.70
CA CYS A 49 23.04 6.08 17.67
C CYS A 49 24.13 5.03 17.91
N ARG A 50 25.35 5.46 18.24
CA ARG A 50 26.47 4.55 18.54
C ARG A 50 26.19 3.72 19.79
N GLU A 51 25.66 4.32 20.85
CA GLU A 51 25.24 3.61 22.05
C GLU A 51 24.22 2.51 21.74
N ALA A 52 23.28 2.77 20.85
CA ALA A 52 22.29 1.79 20.40
C ALA A 52 22.85 0.76 19.40
N GLY A 53 24.11 0.92 18.94
CA GLY A 53 24.75 0.08 17.93
C GLY A 53 24.21 0.31 16.53
N ILE A 54 23.72 1.53 16.24
CA ILE A 54 23.28 1.93 14.89
C ILE A 54 24.52 2.36 14.09
N PRO A 55 24.83 1.69 12.96
CA PRO A 55 25.97 2.02 12.11
C PRO A 55 25.99 3.47 11.63
N ASP A 56 27.18 4.02 11.42
CA ASP A 56 27.34 5.43 11.04
C ASP A 56 26.83 5.76 9.62
N ASP A 57 26.68 4.77 8.75
CA ASP A 57 26.08 4.89 7.41
C ASP A 57 24.55 4.90 7.43
N VAL A 58 23.93 4.45 8.53
CA VAL A 58 22.47 4.52 8.70
C VAL A 58 22.07 5.95 9.00
N ARG A 59 21.39 6.57 8.04
CA ARG A 59 20.91 7.96 8.07
C ARG A 59 19.39 8.02 8.05
N TYR A 60 18.87 9.20 8.40
CA TYR A 60 17.44 9.46 8.22
C TYR A 60 17.03 9.27 6.78
N ARG A 61 15.94 8.53 6.59
CA ARG A 61 15.19 8.42 5.35
C ARG A 61 13.70 8.40 5.69
N SER A 62 12.89 9.12 4.91
CA SER A 62 11.45 9.04 5.08
C SER A 62 10.94 7.62 4.80
N GLU A 63 9.80 7.24 5.38
CA GLU A 63 9.17 5.91 5.15
C GLU A 63 8.95 5.65 3.65
N CYS A 64 8.51 6.68 2.90
CA CYS A 64 8.36 6.61 1.44
C CYS A 64 9.68 6.31 0.74
N ARG A 65 10.80 6.88 1.21
CA ARG A 65 12.12 6.61 0.64
C ARG A 65 12.56 5.19 0.94
N ILE A 66 12.34 4.71 2.15
CA ILE A 66 12.64 3.32 2.54
C ILE A 66 11.82 2.36 1.65
N ALA A 67 10.51 2.62 1.48
CA ALA A 67 9.66 1.81 0.62
C ALA A 67 10.14 1.78 -0.85
N LEU A 68 10.61 2.91 -1.39
CA LEU A 68 11.20 2.95 -2.74
C LEU A 68 12.51 2.16 -2.83
N ASP A 69 13.36 2.25 -1.83
CA ASP A 69 14.62 1.49 -1.78
C ASP A 69 14.34 -0.02 -1.69
N GLN A 70 13.33 -0.44 -0.90
CA GLN A 70 12.86 -1.82 -0.85
C GLN A 70 12.31 -2.30 -2.20
N LEU A 71 11.50 -1.49 -2.90
CA LEU A 71 11.01 -1.82 -4.24
C LEU A 71 12.16 -2.02 -5.25
N ILE A 72 13.21 -1.19 -5.16
CA ILE A 72 14.40 -1.32 -5.99
C ILE A 72 15.12 -2.63 -5.66
N ARG A 73 15.34 -2.95 -4.38
CA ARG A 73 15.97 -4.21 -3.95
C ARG A 73 15.23 -5.43 -4.47
N LEU A 74 13.90 -5.47 -4.30
CA LEU A 74 13.09 -6.58 -4.80
C LEU A 74 13.26 -6.78 -6.31
N ARG A 75 13.19 -5.69 -7.08
CA ARG A 75 13.36 -5.77 -8.53
C ARG A 75 14.76 -6.16 -8.95
N THR A 76 15.79 -5.68 -8.26
CA THR A 76 17.18 -6.06 -8.50
C THR A 76 17.39 -7.56 -8.22
N ASN A 77 16.68 -8.11 -7.24
CA ASN A 77 16.70 -9.53 -6.90
C ASN A 77 15.72 -10.38 -7.75
N GLY A 78 15.24 -9.85 -8.88
CA GLY A 78 14.43 -10.61 -9.84
C GLY A 78 12.94 -10.75 -9.47
N VAL A 79 12.47 -10.13 -8.40
CA VAL A 79 11.04 -10.17 -8.05
C VAL A 79 10.25 -9.25 -8.99
N THR A 80 9.34 -9.84 -9.76
CA THR A 80 8.46 -9.12 -10.69
C THR A 80 7.05 -9.01 -10.11
N PHE A 81 6.42 -7.84 -10.29
CA PHE A 81 5.04 -7.58 -9.90
C PHE A 81 4.42 -6.52 -10.82
N ASP A 82 3.14 -6.69 -11.13
CA ASP A 82 2.39 -5.78 -12.00
C ASP A 82 1.89 -4.56 -11.24
N TRP A 83 1.47 -4.76 -9.99
CA TRP A 83 0.77 -3.76 -9.21
C TRP A 83 1.43 -3.53 -7.88
N LEU A 84 1.32 -2.27 -7.41
CA LEU A 84 1.62 -1.88 -6.04
C LEU A 84 0.34 -1.33 -5.41
N THR A 85 0.05 -1.71 -4.18
CA THR A 85 -1.05 -1.11 -3.39
C THR A 85 -0.53 -0.69 -2.01
N PHE A 86 -1.03 0.41 -1.51
CA PHE A 86 -0.61 1.00 -0.24
C PHE A 86 -1.74 1.83 0.38
N ASP A 87 -1.62 2.09 1.67
CA ASP A 87 -2.60 2.80 2.48
C ASP A 87 -2.50 4.33 2.37
N GLU A 88 -3.38 5.02 3.12
CA GLU A 88 -3.41 6.48 3.21
C GLU A 88 -2.08 7.08 3.69
N GLY A 89 -1.32 6.38 4.54
CA GLY A 89 -0.04 6.83 5.05
C GLY A 89 0.94 7.14 3.93
N TYR A 90 0.97 6.29 2.91
CA TYR A 90 1.77 6.49 1.69
C TYR A 90 1.00 7.22 0.60
N GLY A 91 -0.30 6.96 0.45
CA GLY A 91 -1.16 7.55 -0.58
C GLY A 91 -1.31 9.06 -0.45
N SER A 92 -1.31 9.59 0.76
CA SER A 92 -1.34 11.03 1.03
C SER A 92 -0.03 11.76 0.69
N LYS A 93 1.09 11.04 0.57
CA LYS A 93 2.43 11.60 0.30
C LYS A 93 2.65 11.73 -1.20
N VAL A 94 2.26 12.85 -1.79
CA VAL A 94 2.31 13.12 -3.24
C VAL A 94 3.64 12.72 -3.92
N PRO A 95 4.84 12.90 -3.33
CA PRO A 95 6.10 12.46 -3.94
C PRO A 95 6.16 10.97 -4.23
N PHE A 96 5.52 10.11 -3.42
CA PHE A 96 5.58 8.66 -3.59
C PHE A 96 4.83 8.18 -4.85
N PRO A 97 3.53 8.49 -5.06
CA PRO A 97 2.83 8.18 -6.32
C PRO A 97 3.48 8.82 -7.55
N TRP A 98 4.07 10.02 -7.40
CA TRP A 98 4.76 10.68 -8.50
C TRP A 98 5.98 9.88 -8.98
N VAL A 99 6.85 9.42 -8.07
CA VAL A 99 8.01 8.59 -8.43
C VAL A 99 7.57 7.26 -9.05
N LEU A 100 6.53 6.60 -8.51
CA LEU A 100 5.97 5.38 -9.10
C LEU A 100 5.49 5.62 -10.55
N GLY A 101 4.87 6.77 -10.80
CA GLY A 101 4.48 7.18 -12.14
C GLY A 101 5.66 7.36 -13.09
N LEU A 102 6.80 7.91 -12.63
CA LEU A 102 8.02 8.08 -13.45
C LEU A 102 8.60 6.75 -13.92
N VAL A 103 8.48 5.70 -13.11
CA VAL A 103 8.99 4.34 -13.44
C VAL A 103 7.90 3.43 -14.03
N ASN A 104 6.75 4.00 -14.42
CA ASN A 104 5.60 3.27 -14.98
C ASN A 104 5.13 2.08 -14.13
N GLN A 105 5.27 2.18 -12.79
CA GLN A 105 4.73 1.19 -11.90
C GLN A 105 3.22 1.43 -11.72
N LYS A 106 2.39 0.46 -12.12
CA LYS A 106 0.96 0.53 -11.82
C LYS A 106 0.75 0.45 -10.30
N PHE A 107 -0.11 1.32 -9.78
CA PHE A 107 -0.44 1.30 -8.37
C PHE A 107 -1.92 1.60 -8.12
N VAL A 108 -2.39 1.22 -6.94
CA VAL A 108 -3.64 1.67 -6.33
C VAL A 108 -3.31 2.16 -4.93
N ALA A 109 -3.47 3.44 -4.70
CA ALA A 109 -3.25 4.11 -3.42
C ALA A 109 -4.58 4.37 -2.73
N GLU A 110 -4.75 3.95 -1.51
CA GLU A 110 -5.80 4.48 -0.65
C GLU A 110 -5.43 5.91 -0.25
N VAL A 111 -6.41 6.82 -0.31
CA VAL A 111 -6.19 8.24 -0.01
C VAL A 111 -7.27 8.77 0.93
N PRO A 112 -6.93 9.75 1.78
CA PRO A 112 -7.91 10.34 2.70
C PRO A 112 -8.96 11.17 1.95
N THR A 113 -10.08 11.42 2.60
CA THR A 113 -11.20 12.22 2.09
C THR A 113 -10.78 13.61 1.62
N ASN A 114 -9.79 14.20 2.29
CA ASN A 114 -9.26 15.54 2.00
C ASN A 114 -8.12 15.55 0.97
N PHE A 115 -7.82 14.39 0.35
CA PHE A 115 -6.78 14.34 -0.69
C PHE A 115 -7.10 15.28 -1.84
N GLY A 116 -6.11 16.11 -2.23
CA GLY A 116 -6.28 17.13 -3.26
C GLY A 116 -6.24 16.55 -4.67
N VAL A 117 -7.32 16.73 -5.41
CA VAL A 117 -7.45 16.37 -6.83
C VAL A 117 -7.91 17.57 -7.65
N ARG A 118 -7.60 17.58 -8.96
CA ARG A 118 -7.99 18.63 -9.90
C ARG A 118 -8.65 18.02 -11.13
N ASN A 119 -9.45 18.80 -11.85
CA ASN A 119 -10.02 18.40 -13.15
C ASN A 119 -9.03 18.53 -14.32
N GLY A 120 -7.88 19.15 -14.08
CA GLY A 120 -6.80 19.36 -15.06
C GLY A 120 -5.57 19.96 -14.37
N PRO A 121 -4.45 20.14 -15.10
CA PRO A 121 -3.20 20.67 -14.54
C PRO A 121 -3.37 22.03 -13.86
N ASP A 122 -4.15 22.92 -14.44
CA ASP A 122 -4.36 24.30 -13.99
C ASP A 122 -5.67 24.49 -13.22
N GLY A 123 -6.47 23.44 -13.07
CA GLY A 123 -7.74 23.50 -12.37
C GLY A 123 -7.59 23.69 -10.86
N PRO A 124 -8.62 24.21 -10.17
CA PRO A 124 -8.60 24.34 -8.72
C PRO A 124 -8.50 22.97 -8.02
N SER A 125 -7.75 22.93 -6.92
CA SER A 125 -7.67 21.74 -6.09
C SER A 125 -8.97 21.56 -5.30
N ARG A 126 -9.52 20.36 -5.32
CA ARG A 126 -10.69 19.95 -4.57
C ARG A 126 -10.40 18.71 -3.77
N ARG A 127 -11.05 18.54 -2.64
CA ARG A 127 -10.97 17.31 -1.84
C ARG A 127 -11.56 16.14 -2.62
N ALA A 128 -11.04 14.94 -2.40
CA ALA A 128 -11.54 13.71 -3.04
C ALA A 128 -13.03 13.47 -2.76
N ASP A 129 -13.50 13.74 -1.53
CA ASP A 129 -14.90 13.61 -1.12
C ASP A 129 -15.82 14.67 -1.75
N ALA A 130 -15.29 15.85 -2.05
CA ALA A 130 -16.02 16.95 -2.71
C ALA A 130 -15.96 16.90 -4.24
N HIS A 131 -15.17 15.98 -4.82
CA HIS A 131 -15.04 15.86 -6.26
C HIS A 131 -16.32 15.31 -6.88
N ARG A 132 -16.89 16.08 -7.81
CA ARG A 132 -18.08 15.69 -8.59
C ARG A 132 -17.64 15.21 -9.98
N PRO A 133 -17.67 13.90 -10.26
CA PRO A 133 -17.35 13.39 -11.59
C PRO A 133 -18.41 13.84 -12.62
N GLY A 134 -18.00 14.08 -13.84
CA GLY A 134 -18.92 14.36 -14.95
C GLY A 134 -19.89 13.20 -15.18
N VAL A 135 -21.04 13.50 -15.77
CA VAL A 135 -22.17 12.56 -15.99
C VAL A 135 -21.73 11.26 -16.71
N ARG A 136 -20.79 11.36 -17.67
CA ARG A 136 -20.33 10.20 -18.46
C ARG A 136 -19.40 9.24 -17.72
N THR A 137 -18.66 9.70 -16.70
CA THR A 137 -17.65 8.91 -15.98
C THR A 137 -18.09 8.49 -14.58
N GLY A 138 -19.17 9.08 -14.07
CA GLY A 138 -19.62 8.92 -12.69
C GLY A 138 -20.64 7.83 -12.41
N ARG A 139 -20.92 6.91 -13.38
CA ARG A 139 -21.92 5.85 -13.14
C ARG A 139 -21.45 4.89 -12.06
N TRP A 140 -22.30 4.70 -11.04
CA TRP A 140 -22.12 3.70 -10.01
C TRP A 140 -22.33 2.28 -10.58
N ARG A 141 -21.45 1.34 -10.17
CA ARG A 141 -21.58 -0.08 -10.51
C ARG A 141 -21.35 -0.90 -9.25
N ARG A 142 -22.06 -2.00 -9.13
CA ARG A 142 -21.94 -2.95 -8.02
C ARG A 142 -20.83 -3.95 -8.32
N TYR A 143 -20.04 -4.26 -7.28
CA TYR A 143 -18.96 -5.23 -7.33
C TYR A 143 -19.01 -6.12 -6.09
N ARG A 144 -18.90 -7.41 -6.30
CA ARG A 144 -18.71 -8.36 -5.21
C ARG A 144 -17.22 -8.61 -5.07
N ILE A 145 -16.67 -8.42 -3.86
CA ILE A 145 -15.25 -8.58 -3.56
C ILE A 145 -15.06 -9.84 -2.72
N GLY A 146 -14.37 -10.85 -3.29
CA GLY A 146 -14.17 -12.16 -2.67
C GLY A 146 -15.26 -13.18 -2.98
N ARG A 147 -15.02 -14.44 -2.55
CA ARG A 147 -15.83 -15.62 -2.91
C ARG A 147 -16.99 -15.94 -1.97
N LYS A 148 -17.05 -15.35 -0.79
CA LYS A 148 -18.10 -15.66 0.20
C LYS A 148 -19.26 -14.68 0.07
N THR A 149 -20.48 -15.20 0.23
CA THR A 149 -21.77 -14.49 0.11
C THR A 149 -22.09 -13.53 1.27
N ARG A 150 -21.09 -12.95 1.94
CA ARG A 150 -21.35 -11.96 2.99
C ARG A 150 -21.75 -10.62 2.39
N ALA A 151 -22.77 -10.00 2.93
CA ALA A 151 -23.29 -8.70 2.50
C ALA A 151 -22.24 -7.58 2.60
N ASP A 152 -21.32 -7.68 3.58
CA ASP A 152 -20.22 -6.76 3.79
C ASP A 152 -19.18 -6.72 2.65
N ARG A 153 -19.29 -7.62 1.69
CA ARG A 153 -18.39 -7.71 0.53
C ARG A 153 -18.96 -7.12 -0.76
N VAL A 154 -20.15 -6.54 -0.70
CA VAL A 154 -20.75 -5.86 -1.84
C VAL A 154 -20.44 -4.37 -1.76
N TRP A 155 -19.82 -3.88 -2.82
CA TRP A 155 -19.41 -2.49 -2.93
C TRP A 155 -20.03 -1.84 -4.15
N ARG A 156 -20.50 -0.62 -4.01
CA ARG A 156 -20.78 0.26 -5.14
C ARG A 156 -19.56 1.12 -5.40
N ALA A 157 -19.10 1.20 -6.65
CA ALA A 157 -17.96 2.02 -6.98
C ALA A 157 -18.19 2.78 -8.28
N ARG A 158 -17.55 3.94 -8.35
CA ARG A 158 -17.45 4.78 -9.55
C ARG A 158 -16.04 5.29 -9.71
N ARG A 159 -15.67 5.71 -10.91
CA ARG A 159 -14.39 6.37 -11.16
C ARG A 159 -14.56 7.71 -11.86
N ALA A 160 -13.63 8.61 -11.59
CA ALA A 160 -13.47 9.88 -12.29
C ALA A 160 -12.03 10.05 -12.76
N ARG A 161 -11.81 10.71 -13.88
CA ARG A 161 -10.48 11.12 -14.31
C ARG A 161 -10.10 12.39 -13.56
N VAL A 162 -8.94 12.39 -12.90
CA VAL A 162 -8.45 13.52 -12.10
C VAL A 162 -6.98 13.78 -12.36
N TRP A 163 -6.56 15.02 -12.13
CA TRP A 163 -5.16 15.41 -12.13
C TRP A 163 -4.64 15.43 -10.69
N ALA A 164 -3.65 14.62 -10.40
CA ALA A 164 -2.99 14.53 -9.10
C ALA A 164 -1.52 14.11 -9.31
N ALA A 165 -0.64 14.43 -8.37
CA ALA A 165 0.78 14.09 -8.46
C ALA A 165 1.40 14.40 -9.85
N ARG A 166 1.01 15.54 -10.45
CA ARG A 166 1.46 16.05 -11.76
C ARG A 166 1.16 15.14 -12.96
N ARG A 167 0.14 14.29 -12.87
CA ARG A 167 -0.30 13.38 -13.94
C ARG A 167 -1.80 13.08 -13.87
N TRP A 168 -2.33 12.53 -14.95
CA TRP A 168 -3.69 12.00 -14.98
C TRP A 168 -3.77 10.67 -14.21
N HIS A 169 -4.77 10.59 -13.33
CA HIS A 169 -5.11 9.42 -12.53
C HIS A 169 -6.61 9.13 -12.61
N ALA A 170 -7.00 7.95 -12.16
CA ALA A 170 -8.39 7.67 -11.84
C ALA A 170 -8.59 7.79 -10.33
N LEU A 171 -9.52 8.64 -9.90
CA LEU A 171 -10.09 8.65 -8.56
C LEU A 171 -11.23 7.65 -8.52
N VAL A 172 -11.13 6.66 -7.66
CA VAL A 172 -12.17 5.66 -7.42
C VAL A 172 -12.82 5.97 -6.09
N THR A 173 -14.14 6.13 -6.10
CA THR A 173 -14.96 6.19 -4.88
C THR A 173 -15.65 4.85 -4.73
N ALA A 174 -15.44 4.15 -3.61
CA ALA A 174 -16.05 2.88 -3.29
C ALA A 174 -16.86 2.99 -2.00
N VAL A 175 -18.09 2.48 -2.01
CA VAL A 175 -19.01 2.48 -0.86
C VAL A 175 -19.39 1.05 -0.54
N ASN A 176 -19.15 0.62 0.68
CA ASN A 176 -19.61 -0.66 1.20
C ASN A 176 -21.12 -0.60 1.40
N GLU A 177 -21.88 -1.48 0.75
CA GLU A 177 -23.36 -1.45 0.82
C GLU A 177 -23.90 -1.86 2.19
N ALA A 178 -23.15 -2.67 2.95
CA ALA A 178 -23.60 -3.14 4.25
C ALA A 178 -23.32 -2.14 5.38
N THR A 179 -22.16 -1.45 5.32
CA THR A 179 -21.71 -0.55 6.40
C THR A 179 -21.87 0.93 6.07
N GLY A 180 -22.07 1.28 4.79
CA GLY A 180 -22.05 2.67 4.32
C GLY A 180 -20.65 3.29 4.29
N GLU A 181 -19.62 2.55 4.63
CA GLU A 181 -18.24 3.03 4.61
C GLU A 181 -17.82 3.48 3.22
N VAL A 182 -17.20 4.66 3.13
CA VAL A 182 -16.72 5.23 1.88
C VAL A 182 -15.20 5.26 1.89
N THR A 183 -14.59 4.65 0.88
CA THR A 183 -13.14 4.64 0.68
C THR A 183 -12.79 5.26 -0.67
N TYR A 184 -11.68 6.01 -0.70
CA TYR A 184 -11.16 6.66 -1.89
C TYR A 184 -9.83 6.04 -2.29
N PHE A 185 -9.69 5.77 -3.61
CA PHE A 185 -8.42 5.29 -4.17
C PHE A 185 -8.00 6.15 -5.34
N VAL A 186 -6.70 6.36 -5.49
CA VAL A 186 -6.08 6.98 -6.66
C VAL A 186 -5.19 5.96 -7.36
N THR A 187 -5.28 5.89 -8.69
CA THR A 187 -4.47 4.98 -9.50
C THR A 187 -3.99 5.64 -10.79
N ASN A 188 -2.76 5.33 -11.20
CA ASN A 188 -2.23 5.73 -12.51
C ASN A 188 -2.66 4.78 -13.64
N ALA A 189 -3.33 3.69 -13.34
CA ALA A 189 -3.80 2.71 -14.32
C ALA A 189 -5.20 3.09 -14.86
N VAL A 190 -5.32 4.26 -15.47
CA VAL A 190 -6.58 4.85 -15.92
C VAL A 190 -7.32 4.01 -16.97
N GLY A 191 -6.63 3.19 -17.75
CA GLY A 191 -7.20 2.30 -18.78
C GLY A 191 -7.73 0.98 -18.24
N GLU A 192 -7.39 0.61 -17.02
CA GLU A 192 -7.78 -0.68 -16.46
C GLU A 192 -9.26 -0.73 -16.08
N PRO A 193 -9.92 -1.90 -16.21
CA PRO A 193 -11.29 -2.08 -15.73
C PRO A 193 -11.43 -1.78 -14.23
N LEU A 194 -12.51 -1.07 -13.84
CA LEU A 194 -12.74 -0.70 -12.45
C LEU A 194 -12.75 -1.90 -11.49
N GLY A 195 -13.31 -3.04 -11.93
CA GLY A 195 -13.28 -4.28 -11.16
C GLY A 195 -11.85 -4.76 -10.84
N ARG A 196 -10.91 -4.64 -11.81
CA ARG A 196 -9.51 -5.01 -11.58
C ARG A 196 -8.82 -4.05 -10.61
N ILE A 197 -9.09 -2.75 -10.74
CA ILE A 197 -8.56 -1.74 -9.79
C ILE A 197 -9.04 -2.05 -8.36
N LEU A 198 -10.31 -2.35 -8.17
CA LEU A 198 -10.87 -2.72 -6.86
C LEU A 198 -10.28 -4.03 -6.34
N ALA A 199 -10.10 -5.05 -7.20
CA ALA A 199 -9.45 -6.30 -6.81
C ALA A 199 -8.03 -6.06 -6.25
N VAL A 200 -7.27 -5.17 -6.87
CA VAL A 200 -5.94 -4.78 -6.40
C VAL A 200 -6.03 -3.99 -5.10
N ALA A 201 -6.91 -2.98 -5.02
CA ALA A 201 -7.10 -2.16 -3.83
C ALA A 201 -7.35 -3.01 -2.59
N PHE A 202 -8.33 -3.90 -2.66
CA PHE A 202 -8.72 -4.75 -1.54
C PHE A 202 -7.75 -5.91 -1.27
N ARG A 203 -6.81 -6.17 -2.18
CA ARG A 203 -5.72 -7.11 -1.93
C ARG A 203 -4.76 -6.63 -0.83
N ARG A 204 -4.73 -5.35 -0.52
CA ARG A 204 -3.97 -4.79 0.58
C ARG A 204 -4.26 -5.48 1.92
N ALA A 205 -5.50 -5.86 2.18
CA ALA A 205 -5.87 -6.62 3.38
C ALA A 205 -5.06 -7.93 3.57
N THR A 206 -4.46 -8.46 2.50
CA THR A 206 -3.57 -9.63 2.57
C THR A 206 -2.30 -9.33 3.38
N VAL A 207 -1.76 -8.12 3.26
CA VAL A 207 -0.58 -7.69 4.03
C VAL A 207 -0.91 -7.58 5.53
N GLU A 208 -2.09 -7.09 5.87
CA GLU A 208 -2.55 -7.04 7.27
C GLU A 208 -2.66 -8.43 7.88
N HIS A 209 -3.13 -9.40 7.10
CA HIS A 209 -3.16 -10.81 7.51
C HIS A 209 -1.74 -11.37 7.72
N ALA A 210 -0.81 -11.10 6.81
CA ALA A 210 0.58 -11.50 6.95
C ALA A 210 1.24 -10.87 8.20
N PHE A 211 0.95 -9.60 8.49
CA PHE A 211 1.41 -8.95 9.72
C PHE A 211 0.83 -9.58 10.99
N ARG A 212 -0.44 -9.97 10.95
CA ARG A 212 -1.06 -10.68 12.08
C ARG A 212 -0.33 -11.99 12.35
N ILE A 213 -0.14 -12.82 11.34
CA ILE A 213 0.62 -14.09 11.47
C ILE A 213 2.03 -13.81 11.97
N ALA A 214 2.72 -12.79 11.46
CA ALA A 214 4.05 -12.42 11.91
C ALA A 214 4.09 -12.09 13.40
N LYS A 215 3.07 -11.44 13.93
CA LYS A 215 2.97 -11.07 15.35
C LYS A 215 2.60 -12.25 16.24
N THR A 216 1.60 -13.06 15.83
CA THR A 216 1.05 -14.14 16.66
C THR A 216 1.88 -15.42 16.58
N GLU A 217 2.36 -15.79 15.40
CA GLU A 217 3.00 -17.10 15.17
C GLU A 217 4.53 -17.02 15.07
N ALA A 218 5.07 -15.94 14.51
CA ALA A 218 6.52 -15.80 14.33
C ALA A 218 7.19 -14.88 15.36
N GLY A 219 6.48 -14.47 16.41
CA GLY A 219 7.04 -13.73 17.54
C GLY A 219 7.62 -12.35 17.19
N ARG A 220 7.19 -11.73 16.09
CA ARG A 220 7.76 -10.48 15.58
C ARG A 220 7.73 -9.32 16.60
N THR A 221 6.79 -9.33 17.54
CA THR A 221 6.66 -8.30 18.58
C THR A 221 7.36 -8.69 19.89
N HIS A 222 8.00 -9.85 19.98
CA HIS A 222 8.63 -10.37 21.19
C HIS A 222 10.10 -9.91 21.34
N PHE A 223 10.56 -8.94 20.54
CA PHE A 223 11.90 -8.40 20.69
C PHE A 223 11.98 -7.44 21.88
N GLU A 224 12.76 -7.77 22.87
CA GLU A 224 12.98 -6.98 24.09
C GLU A 224 14.39 -6.37 24.18
N GLY A 225 15.23 -6.62 23.18
CA GLY A 225 16.60 -6.13 23.13
C GLY A 225 16.70 -4.61 22.94
N ARG A 226 17.84 -4.03 23.31
CA ARG A 226 18.11 -2.60 23.24
C ARG A 226 19.04 -2.22 22.08
N LYS A 227 19.68 -3.17 21.43
CA LYS A 227 20.68 -2.93 20.38
C LYS A 227 20.06 -3.09 18.99
N TYR A 228 20.43 -2.19 18.08
CA TYR A 228 19.96 -2.17 16.70
C TYR A 228 20.25 -3.48 15.95
N VAL A 229 21.46 -4.04 16.12
CA VAL A 229 21.84 -5.30 15.46
C VAL A 229 20.93 -6.46 15.88
N GLY A 230 20.58 -6.54 17.18
CA GLY A 230 19.63 -7.54 17.67
C GLY A 230 18.25 -7.38 17.06
N LEU A 231 17.74 -6.14 16.95
CA LEU A 231 16.47 -5.83 16.29
C LEU A 231 16.47 -6.28 14.82
N VAL A 232 17.51 -5.90 14.05
CA VAL A 232 17.61 -6.25 12.62
C VAL A 232 17.65 -7.77 12.44
N ARG A 233 18.44 -8.49 13.25
CA ARG A 233 18.49 -9.97 13.23
C ARG A 233 17.14 -10.57 13.52
N HIS A 234 16.44 -10.09 14.55
CA HIS A 234 15.11 -10.57 14.91
C HIS A 234 14.10 -10.35 13.77
N LEU A 235 14.10 -9.18 13.14
CA LEU A 235 13.26 -8.89 11.98
C LEU A 235 13.55 -9.84 10.81
N ILE A 236 14.83 -10.03 10.48
CA ILE A 236 15.24 -10.91 9.37
C ILE A 236 14.82 -12.36 9.65
N LEU A 237 15.08 -12.88 10.84
CA LEU A 237 14.69 -14.26 11.22
C LEU A 237 13.17 -14.44 11.11
N THR A 238 12.39 -13.46 11.56
CA THR A 238 10.93 -13.49 11.41
C THR A 238 10.50 -13.56 9.94
N LEU A 239 11.13 -12.78 9.06
CA LEU A 239 10.84 -12.81 7.62
C LEU A 239 11.22 -14.15 6.99
N VAL A 240 12.36 -14.74 7.37
CA VAL A 240 12.81 -16.05 6.89
C VAL A 240 11.82 -17.14 7.28
N VAL A 241 11.39 -17.17 8.54
CA VAL A 241 10.38 -18.14 9.03
C VAL A 241 9.08 -17.99 8.27
N LEU A 242 8.57 -16.76 8.11
CA LEU A 242 7.34 -16.51 7.37
C LEU A 242 7.46 -16.90 5.90
N GLY A 243 8.59 -16.60 5.26
CA GLY A 243 8.89 -16.99 3.89
C GLY A 243 8.92 -18.50 3.71
N PHE A 244 9.60 -19.21 4.61
CA PHE A 244 9.63 -20.66 4.62
C PHE A 244 8.22 -21.26 4.74
N VAL A 245 7.43 -20.80 5.71
CA VAL A 245 6.05 -21.27 5.92
C VAL A 245 5.19 -20.98 4.69
N ALA A 246 5.33 -19.80 4.06
CA ALA A 246 4.57 -19.45 2.87
C ALA A 246 4.88 -20.37 1.69
N VAL A 247 6.17 -20.63 1.43
CA VAL A 247 6.63 -21.51 0.34
C VAL A 247 6.18 -22.96 0.60
N HIS A 248 6.37 -23.45 1.82
CA HIS A 248 5.98 -24.81 2.17
C HIS A 248 4.46 -25.04 2.10
N THR A 249 3.67 -24.06 2.57
CA THR A 249 2.20 -24.10 2.46
C THR A 249 1.74 -24.12 1.01
N GLU A 250 2.38 -23.35 0.13
CA GLU A 250 2.03 -23.35 -1.30
C GLU A 250 2.38 -24.67 -1.97
N ARG A 251 3.52 -25.26 -1.63
CA ARG A 251 3.93 -26.58 -2.09
C ARG A 251 2.93 -27.66 -1.69
N LEU A 252 2.55 -27.74 -0.42
CA LEU A 252 1.55 -28.70 0.08
C LEU A 252 0.17 -28.53 -0.57
N ARG A 253 -0.20 -27.30 -0.96
CA ARG A 253 -1.45 -27.05 -1.70
C ARG A 253 -1.39 -27.60 -3.12
N GLY A 254 -0.24 -27.57 -3.78
CA GLY A 254 -0.02 -28.16 -5.10
C GLY A 254 -0.03 -29.67 -5.10
N GLU A 255 0.32 -30.29 -3.97
CA GLU A 255 0.36 -31.76 -3.81
C GLU A 255 -1.03 -32.38 -3.49
N LYS A 256 -2.05 -31.58 -3.15
CA LYS A 256 -3.42 -32.08 -2.99
C LYS A 256 -4.03 -32.31 -4.36
N PRO A 257 -4.54 -33.53 -4.67
CA PRO A 257 -5.23 -33.80 -5.93
C PRO A 257 -6.35 -32.80 -6.14
N ALA A 258 -6.50 -32.35 -7.38
CA ALA A 258 -7.48 -31.34 -7.81
C ALA A 258 -8.91 -31.89 -7.69
N GLY A 259 -9.41 -32.00 -6.47
CA GLY A 259 -10.75 -32.48 -6.11
C GLY A 259 -11.79 -31.39 -5.93
N HIS A 260 -11.46 -30.10 -6.14
CA HIS A 260 -12.44 -29.03 -6.20
C HIS A 260 -12.06 -27.98 -7.24
N PRO A 261 -12.91 -27.74 -8.28
CA PRO A 261 -12.76 -26.63 -9.20
C PRO A 261 -13.02 -25.33 -8.44
N GLY A 262 -12.00 -24.57 -8.12
CA GLY A 262 -12.27 -23.31 -7.42
C GLY A 262 -11.10 -22.50 -6.89
N ALA A 263 -9.85 -22.81 -7.21
CA ALA A 263 -8.68 -22.01 -6.79
C ALA A 263 -8.25 -20.94 -7.81
N GLY A 264 -9.21 -20.28 -8.47
CA GLY A 264 -8.93 -19.08 -9.26
C GLY A 264 -8.64 -17.88 -8.34
N VAL A 265 -7.88 -16.93 -8.83
CA VAL A 265 -7.70 -15.58 -8.24
C VAL A 265 -9.06 -15.07 -7.75
N PRO A 266 -9.20 -14.49 -6.54
CA PRO A 266 -10.45 -13.85 -6.14
C PRO A 266 -10.81 -12.79 -7.19
N GLY A 267 -11.68 -13.15 -8.13
CA GLY A 267 -12.16 -12.25 -9.16
C GLY A 267 -13.15 -11.26 -8.54
N VAL A 268 -13.14 -10.04 -9.02
CA VAL A 268 -14.24 -9.11 -8.80
C VAL A 268 -15.29 -9.44 -9.85
N GLU A 269 -16.37 -10.12 -9.44
CA GLU A 269 -17.50 -10.37 -10.32
C GLU A 269 -18.37 -9.12 -10.44
N ARG A 270 -18.72 -8.77 -11.67
CA ARG A 270 -19.70 -7.71 -11.94
C ARG A 270 -21.09 -8.25 -11.56
N ALA A 271 -21.71 -7.69 -10.51
CA ALA A 271 -23.08 -8.04 -10.17
C ALA A 271 -24.03 -7.58 -11.30
N VAL A 272 -24.91 -8.50 -11.73
CA VAL A 272 -25.99 -8.18 -12.68
C VAL A 272 -26.85 -7.05 -12.11
N PRO A 273 -27.33 -6.09 -12.90
CA PRO A 273 -28.16 -4.99 -12.43
C PRO A 273 -29.52 -5.52 -11.97
N GLY A 274 -29.69 -5.76 -10.68
CA GLY A 274 -30.98 -5.89 -10.06
C GLY A 274 -31.57 -4.49 -9.82
N ALA A 275 -32.87 -4.33 -10.00
CA ALA A 275 -33.58 -3.07 -9.86
C ALA A 275 -33.21 -2.33 -8.57
N VAL A 276 -32.92 -1.05 -8.70
CA VAL A 276 -32.64 -0.13 -7.60
C VAL A 276 -33.93 0.01 -6.79
N PRO A 277 -33.99 -0.34 -5.50
CA PRO A 277 -35.12 0.06 -4.66
C PRO A 277 -35.11 1.60 -4.55
N PRO A 278 -36.29 2.24 -4.48
CA PRO A 278 -36.39 3.69 -4.39
C PRO A 278 -35.72 4.21 -3.12
N ALA A 279 -35.04 5.33 -3.23
CA ALA A 279 -34.41 6.03 -2.12
C ALA A 279 -35.48 6.45 -1.10
N THR A 280 -35.25 6.12 0.16
CA THR A 280 -36.03 6.67 1.28
C THR A 280 -35.78 8.18 1.41
N PRO A 281 -36.80 9.00 1.70
CA PRO A 281 -36.67 10.47 1.63
C PRO A 281 -36.03 11.16 2.83
N ASP A 282 -35.41 10.44 3.78
CA ASP A 282 -34.83 11.07 4.96
C ASP A 282 -33.31 11.23 4.83
N GLY A 283 -32.93 12.42 4.36
CA GLY A 283 -31.54 12.88 4.21
C GLY A 283 -30.83 13.25 5.50
N ARG A 284 -30.92 12.46 6.58
CA ARG A 284 -30.09 12.66 7.77
C ARG A 284 -28.83 11.81 7.68
N PRO A 285 -27.63 12.43 7.77
CA PRO A 285 -26.40 11.67 7.83
C PRO A 285 -26.31 10.94 9.16
N ALA A 286 -26.02 9.62 9.10
CA ALA A 286 -25.74 8.80 10.27
C ALA A 286 -24.53 9.38 11.06
N PRO A 287 -24.50 9.21 12.41
CA PRO A 287 -23.45 9.78 13.23
C PRO A 287 -22.08 9.22 12.82
N ARG A 288 -21.16 10.12 12.57
CA ARG A 288 -19.76 9.84 12.23
C ARG A 288 -19.13 9.02 13.36
N ARG A 289 -18.79 7.77 13.12
CA ARG A 289 -17.76 7.11 13.91
C ARG A 289 -16.49 7.94 13.73
N ARG A 290 -15.93 8.38 14.84
CA ARG A 290 -14.71 9.19 14.90
C ARG A 290 -13.60 8.43 14.17
N GLY A 291 -13.21 8.93 12.99
CA GLY A 291 -11.94 8.56 12.36
C GLY A 291 -10.84 8.92 13.37
N HIS A 292 -9.87 8.02 13.49
CA HIS A 292 -8.71 8.29 14.34
C HIS A 292 -8.07 9.60 13.89
N PRO A 293 -7.72 10.51 14.83
CA PRO A 293 -7.11 11.77 14.47
C PRO A 293 -5.77 11.50 13.78
N VAL A 294 -5.67 11.94 12.54
CA VAL A 294 -4.38 12.07 11.85
C VAL A 294 -3.61 13.14 12.62
N PRO A 295 -2.38 12.87 13.06
CA PRO A 295 -1.60 13.86 13.79
C PRO A 295 -1.41 15.12 12.94
N PRO A 296 -1.41 16.31 13.57
CA PRO A 296 -1.27 17.57 12.85
C PRO A 296 0.05 17.64 12.08
N ALA A 297 0.02 18.36 10.99
CA ALA A 297 1.00 18.47 9.93
C ALA A 297 2.34 19.15 10.34
N ALA A 298 2.92 18.82 11.48
CA ALA A 298 4.18 19.41 11.94
C ALA A 298 5.45 18.94 11.19
N GLU A 299 5.37 17.97 10.31
CA GLU A 299 6.51 17.50 9.50
C GLU A 299 6.38 17.81 7.99
N ARG A 300 5.65 18.88 7.61
CA ARG A 300 5.45 19.22 6.19
C ARG A 300 6.67 19.79 5.46
N ALA A 301 7.78 20.02 6.14
CA ALA A 301 8.92 20.76 5.57
C ALA A 301 10.10 19.88 5.07
N GLY A 302 9.96 18.58 4.87
CA GLY A 302 11.10 17.75 4.54
C GLY A 302 10.92 16.65 3.49
N ASP A 303 9.72 16.42 2.97
CA ASP A 303 9.45 15.26 2.09
C ASP A 303 9.60 15.55 0.57
N ALA A 304 10.32 16.58 0.17
CA ALA A 304 10.72 16.74 -1.22
C ALA A 304 11.75 15.66 -1.56
N ILE A 305 11.40 14.69 -2.39
CA ILE A 305 12.36 13.74 -2.95
C ILE A 305 13.33 14.52 -3.84
N PRO A 306 14.64 14.55 -3.53
CA PRO A 306 15.61 15.30 -4.32
C PRO A 306 15.57 14.86 -5.80
N ARG A 307 15.81 15.79 -6.73
CA ARG A 307 15.92 15.50 -8.18
C ARG A 307 16.90 14.37 -8.47
N GLU A 308 17.92 14.23 -7.66
CA GLU A 308 18.95 13.18 -7.70
C GLU A 308 18.38 11.76 -7.54
N THR A 309 17.30 11.57 -6.75
CA THR A 309 16.68 10.26 -6.55
C THR A 309 15.97 9.77 -7.80
N ALA A 310 15.28 10.66 -8.52
CA ALA A 310 14.60 10.29 -9.77
C ALA A 310 15.61 9.91 -10.86
N ALA A 311 16.77 10.59 -10.91
CA ALA A 311 17.85 10.27 -11.82
C ALA A 311 18.49 8.90 -11.51
N ARG A 312 18.77 8.60 -10.24
CA ARG A 312 19.32 7.30 -9.79
C ARG A 312 18.38 6.12 -10.10
N VAL A 313 17.07 6.30 -9.93
CA VAL A 313 16.08 5.27 -10.28
C VAL A 313 16.04 5.04 -11.79
N ARG A 314 16.15 6.09 -12.60
CA ARG A 314 16.21 5.98 -14.06
C ARG A 314 17.50 5.32 -14.53
N ASP A 315 18.64 5.71 -13.98
CA ASP A 315 19.96 5.17 -14.36
C ASP A 315 20.08 3.67 -14.03
N ARG A 316 19.61 3.23 -12.85
CA ARG A 316 19.55 1.80 -12.52
C ARG A 316 18.60 1.00 -13.44
N LYS A 317 17.48 1.60 -13.89
CA LYS A 317 16.57 0.96 -14.85
C LYS A 317 17.22 0.80 -16.23
N LEU A 318 18.03 1.77 -16.67
CA LEU A 318 18.84 1.67 -17.89
C LEU A 318 19.91 0.57 -17.78
N LYS A 319 20.62 0.49 -16.65
CA LYS A 319 21.64 -0.56 -16.40
C LYS A 319 21.03 -1.96 -16.35
N LEU A 320 19.83 -2.12 -15.78
CA LEU A 320 19.10 -3.40 -15.80
C LEU A 320 18.66 -3.81 -17.21
N ARG A 321 18.33 -2.86 -18.11
CA ARG A 321 18.04 -3.17 -19.53
C ARG A 321 19.28 -3.57 -20.31
N CYS A 322 20.44 -3.01 -20.00
CA CYS A 322 21.72 -3.39 -20.64
C CYS A 322 22.23 -4.75 -20.13
N GLY A 323 22.04 -5.08 -18.85
CA GLY A 323 22.43 -6.39 -18.29
C GLY A 323 21.66 -7.58 -18.86
N ALA A 324 20.38 -7.40 -19.19
CA ALA A 324 19.54 -8.45 -19.79
C ALA A 324 19.94 -8.85 -21.22
N ARG A 325 20.80 -8.09 -21.90
CA ARG A 325 21.32 -8.44 -23.23
C ARG A 325 22.62 -9.23 -23.23
N GLN A 326 23.31 -9.35 -22.08
CA GLN A 326 24.57 -10.10 -21.98
C GLN A 326 24.43 -11.55 -21.54
N TRP A 327 23.19 -12.05 -21.31
CA TRP A 327 22.95 -13.45 -20.93
C TRP A 327 22.24 -14.25 -22.04
N ARG A 328 22.69 -14.08 -23.31
CA ARG A 328 22.42 -15.04 -24.37
C ARG A 328 23.74 -15.37 -25.08
N GLY A 329 24.35 -16.46 -24.68
CA GLY A 329 25.50 -17.01 -25.37
C GLY A 329 26.57 -17.60 -24.47
N SER A 330 26.38 -18.78 -24.01
CA SER A 330 27.27 -19.95 -23.99
C SER A 330 26.62 -21.06 -23.17
#